data_43648e2abd5a35d91ff4040f78d4a785
#
_entry.id   43648e2abd5a35d91ff4040f78d4a785
#
_cell.length_a   1.000
_cell.length_b   1.000
_cell.length_c   1.000
_cell.angle_alpha   90.00
_cell.angle_beta   90.00
_cell.angle_gamma   90.00
#
_symmetry.space_group_name_H-M   'P 1'
#
loop_
_entity.id
_entity.type
_entity.pdbx_description
1 polymer ?
#
loop_
_entity_poly.entity_id
_entity_poly.type
_entity_poly.pdbx_seq_one_letter_code
_entity_poly.pdbx_strand_id
1 'polypeptide(L)'
;MKKAVILIADDYQDLEVWYPLLRLKEAGWAVVSAGVESKKNYRGKNGYPITVDTTIEEIRADDFDCVIIPGGWAPDYIRRSHVAVELVNQMNAARKTVAAVCHGGWVLASANILRGRQCTSFFAIKDDMINAGASWSDKEVVIDRNLITSRKPEDLPAFCQAILKQQL
;
A
#
# COMPACT_ATOMS: atom_id res chain seq x y z
N MET A 1 -3.51 18.95 7.91
CA MET A 1 -4.34 18.00 7.15
C MET A 1 -3.43 16.83 6.77
N LYS A 2 -3.78 15.60 7.15
CA LYS A 2 -2.98 14.42 6.80
C LYS A 2 -3.03 14.15 5.30
N LYS A 3 -1.92 13.61 4.76
CA LYS A 3 -1.77 13.36 3.34
C LYS A 3 -1.33 11.92 3.08
N ALA A 4 -2.05 11.21 2.22
CA ALA A 4 -1.73 9.85 1.82
C ALA A 4 -1.38 9.77 0.33
N VAL A 5 -0.49 8.86 -0.03
CA VAL A 5 -0.25 8.45 -1.41
C VAL A 5 -0.68 7.00 -1.61
N ILE A 6 -1.36 6.73 -2.72
CA ILE A 6 -1.68 5.37 -3.17
C ILE A 6 -0.84 5.07 -4.40
N LEU A 7 -0.07 3.98 -4.36
CA LEU A 7 0.74 3.55 -5.48
C LEU A 7 -0.13 2.82 -6.51
N ILE A 8 -0.03 3.21 -7.78
CA ILE A 8 -0.88 2.69 -8.86
C ILE A 8 -0.01 2.05 -9.94
N ALA A 9 -0.37 0.83 -10.30
CA ALA A 9 0.09 0.15 -11.51
C ALA A 9 -1.09 -0.60 -12.13
N ASP A 10 -0.98 -1.06 -13.38
CA ASP A 10 -2.05 -1.83 -14.00
C ASP A 10 -2.40 -3.12 -13.22
N ASP A 11 -3.58 -3.63 -13.49
CA ASP A 11 -4.13 -4.84 -12.86
C ASP A 11 -4.22 -4.77 -11.32
N TYR A 12 -4.34 -3.54 -10.77
CA TYR A 12 -4.64 -3.38 -9.35
C TYR A 12 -5.99 -4.00 -9.00
N GLN A 13 -6.14 -4.51 -7.78
CA GLN A 13 -7.46 -4.91 -7.30
C GLN A 13 -8.31 -3.65 -7.11
N ASP A 14 -9.41 -3.55 -7.86
CA ASP A 14 -10.19 -2.31 -8.01
C ASP A 14 -10.63 -1.71 -6.68
N LEU A 15 -11.18 -2.52 -5.76
CA LEU A 15 -11.64 -2.05 -4.45
C LEU A 15 -10.47 -1.62 -3.54
N GLU A 16 -9.30 -2.26 -3.67
CA GLU A 16 -8.14 -1.97 -2.83
C GLU A 16 -7.47 -0.62 -3.15
N VAL A 17 -7.81 -0.03 -4.29
CA VAL A 17 -7.49 1.36 -4.63
C VAL A 17 -8.65 2.28 -4.30
N TRP A 18 -9.84 1.99 -4.82
CA TRP A 18 -10.96 2.93 -4.77
C TRP A 18 -11.56 3.09 -3.39
N TYR A 19 -11.67 2.01 -2.61
CA TYR A 19 -12.22 2.12 -1.26
C TYR A 19 -11.32 2.96 -0.33
N PRO A 20 -10.00 2.70 -0.19
CA PRO A 20 -9.13 3.55 0.61
C PRO A 20 -9.09 4.99 0.12
N LEU A 21 -9.05 5.22 -1.20
CA LEU A 21 -9.04 6.57 -1.79
C LEU A 21 -10.25 7.38 -1.34
N LEU A 22 -11.45 6.83 -1.52
CA LEU A 22 -12.70 7.51 -1.17
C LEU A 22 -12.87 7.63 0.34
N ARG A 23 -12.55 6.57 1.10
CA ARG A 23 -12.71 6.54 2.56
C ARG A 23 -11.81 7.54 3.28
N LEU A 24 -10.55 7.70 2.81
CA LEU A 24 -9.66 8.68 3.40
C LEU A 24 -10.06 10.11 2.99
N LYS A 25 -10.47 10.33 1.75
CA LYS A 25 -11.02 11.64 1.32
C LYS A 25 -12.25 12.03 2.14
N GLU A 26 -13.18 11.11 2.38
CA GLU A 26 -14.35 11.32 3.24
C GLU A 26 -13.93 11.71 4.66
N ALA A 27 -12.85 11.15 5.19
CA ALA A 27 -12.29 11.49 6.50
C ALA A 27 -11.46 12.78 6.52
N GLY A 28 -11.42 13.55 5.42
CA GLY A 28 -10.74 14.85 5.35
C GLY A 28 -9.24 14.77 5.06
N TRP A 29 -8.73 13.63 4.57
CA TRP A 29 -7.33 13.52 4.14
C TRP A 29 -7.14 14.02 2.71
N ALA A 30 -5.99 14.60 2.42
CA ALA A 30 -5.53 14.77 1.05
C ALA A 30 -5.00 13.41 0.55
N VAL A 31 -5.58 12.88 -0.52
CA VAL A 31 -5.17 11.59 -1.10
C VAL A 31 -4.70 11.79 -2.53
N VAL A 32 -3.47 11.37 -2.80
CA VAL A 32 -2.82 11.46 -4.11
C VAL A 32 -2.63 10.04 -4.66
N SER A 33 -3.02 9.84 -5.90
CA SER A 33 -2.71 8.63 -6.66
C SER A 33 -1.45 8.83 -7.50
N ALA A 34 -0.43 7.99 -7.31
CA ALA A 34 0.84 8.07 -8.02
C ALA A 34 1.09 6.82 -8.87
N GLY A 35 1.19 7.01 -10.18
CA GLY A 35 1.50 5.94 -11.13
C GLY A 35 2.99 5.58 -11.12
N VAL A 36 3.31 4.29 -11.21
CA VAL A 36 4.70 3.82 -11.22
C VAL A 36 5.37 3.83 -12.61
N GLU A 37 4.62 4.19 -13.63
CA GLU A 37 5.11 4.37 -15.01
C GLU A 37 4.81 5.77 -15.52
N SER A 38 5.47 6.17 -16.61
CA SER A 38 5.30 7.48 -17.25
C SER A 38 3.99 7.57 -18.06
N LYS A 39 2.86 7.17 -17.46
CA LYS A 39 1.53 7.27 -18.05
C LYS A 39 0.50 7.75 -17.02
N LYS A 40 -0.61 8.30 -17.49
CA LYS A 40 -1.67 8.85 -16.63
C LYS A 40 -2.81 7.89 -16.35
N ASN A 41 -3.07 6.96 -17.25
CA ASN A 41 -4.25 6.09 -17.19
C ASN A 41 -3.84 4.65 -16.88
N TYR A 42 -4.46 4.09 -15.87
CA TYR A 42 -4.28 2.70 -15.44
C TYR A 42 -5.65 2.01 -15.37
N ARG A 43 -5.64 0.70 -15.37
CA ARG A 43 -6.86 -0.11 -15.30
C ARG A 43 -6.72 -1.19 -14.24
N GLY A 44 -7.75 -1.31 -13.40
CA GLY A 44 -7.86 -2.40 -12.44
C GLY A 44 -8.06 -3.76 -13.11
N LYS A 45 -7.78 -4.83 -12.42
CA LYS A 45 -7.93 -6.20 -12.95
C LYS A 45 -9.37 -6.55 -13.36
N ASN A 46 -10.35 -5.88 -12.78
CA ASN A 46 -11.77 -6.02 -13.16
C ASN A 46 -12.21 -4.93 -14.16
N GLY A 47 -11.29 -4.12 -14.65
CA GLY A 47 -11.50 -3.18 -15.74
C GLY A 47 -11.81 -1.74 -15.31
N TYR A 48 -11.94 -1.44 -14.03
CA TYR A 48 -12.25 -0.08 -13.60
C TYR A 48 -11.02 0.84 -13.75
N PRO A 49 -11.14 1.96 -14.49
CA PRO A 49 -10.00 2.82 -14.79
C PRO A 49 -9.70 3.80 -13.65
N ILE A 50 -8.44 4.25 -13.59
CA ILE A 50 -8.03 5.42 -12.81
C ILE A 50 -7.10 6.30 -13.63
N THR A 51 -7.33 7.62 -13.58
CA THR A 51 -6.37 8.62 -14.04
C THR A 51 -5.63 9.11 -12.81
N VAL A 52 -4.32 8.88 -12.76
CA VAL A 52 -3.49 9.25 -11.60
C VAL A 52 -3.22 10.75 -11.54
N ASP A 53 -3.04 11.25 -10.33
CA ASP A 53 -2.75 12.66 -10.07
C ASP A 53 -1.33 13.03 -10.50
N THR A 54 -0.37 12.08 -10.33
CA THR A 54 1.05 12.30 -10.59
C THR A 54 1.79 10.99 -10.86
N THR A 55 3.09 11.06 -11.11
CA THR A 55 3.98 9.89 -11.21
C THR A 55 4.81 9.71 -9.95
N ILE A 56 5.35 8.50 -9.76
CA ILE A 56 6.18 8.17 -8.59
C ILE A 56 7.47 9.02 -8.55
N GLU A 57 7.99 9.44 -9.70
CA GLU A 57 9.19 10.26 -9.82
C GLU A 57 9.00 11.70 -9.32
N GLU A 58 7.75 12.17 -9.27
CA GLU A 58 7.41 13.54 -8.88
C GLU A 58 7.08 13.69 -7.40
N ILE A 59 7.08 12.59 -6.62
CA ILE A 59 6.72 12.62 -5.21
C ILE A 59 7.91 12.33 -4.30
N ARG A 60 7.83 12.81 -3.08
CA ARG A 60 8.84 12.61 -2.05
C ARG A 60 8.20 12.04 -0.79
N ALA A 61 8.92 11.18 -0.08
CA ALA A 61 8.46 10.58 1.17
C ALA A 61 8.06 11.64 2.21
N ASP A 62 8.75 12.79 2.22
CA ASP A 62 8.49 13.87 3.19
C ASP A 62 7.12 14.52 3.01
N ASP A 63 6.55 14.45 1.82
CA ASP A 63 5.28 15.11 1.48
C ASP A 63 4.04 14.35 2.00
N PHE A 64 4.21 13.13 2.53
CA PHE A 64 3.11 12.26 2.92
C PHE A 64 3.25 11.72 4.33
N ASP A 65 2.11 11.44 4.96
CA ASP A 65 2.00 10.78 6.28
C ASP A 65 1.77 9.27 6.14
N CYS A 66 1.25 8.84 4.98
CA CYS A 66 0.88 7.45 4.72
C CYS A 66 1.14 7.07 3.26
N VAL A 67 1.70 5.87 3.03
CA VAL A 67 1.71 5.21 1.72
C VAL A 67 0.80 3.98 1.77
N ILE A 68 -0.03 3.82 0.73
CA ILE A 68 -0.96 2.69 0.58
C ILE A 68 -0.56 1.89 -0.66
N ILE A 69 -0.41 0.59 -0.47
CA ILE A 69 0.01 -0.36 -1.49
C ILE A 69 -1.14 -1.35 -1.72
N PRO A 70 -1.86 -1.25 -2.84
CA PRO A 70 -2.93 -2.18 -3.19
C PRO A 70 -2.38 -3.54 -3.65
N GLY A 71 -3.28 -4.50 -3.77
CA GLY A 71 -3.01 -5.80 -4.35
C GLY A 71 -3.43 -5.93 -5.81
N GLY A 72 -4.01 -7.06 -6.17
CA GLY A 72 -4.13 -7.50 -7.54
C GLY A 72 -2.77 -7.93 -8.07
N TRP A 73 -2.46 -7.66 -9.35
CA TRP A 73 -1.13 -7.86 -9.93
C TRP A 73 -0.26 -6.60 -9.85
N ALA A 74 -0.82 -5.45 -9.51
CA ALA A 74 -0.10 -4.20 -9.39
C ALA A 74 1.18 -4.29 -8.54
N PRO A 75 1.25 -5.03 -7.41
CA PRO A 75 2.47 -5.18 -6.63
C PRO A 75 3.65 -5.76 -7.41
N ASP A 76 3.41 -6.64 -8.38
CA ASP A 76 4.48 -7.16 -9.25
C ASP A 76 5.11 -6.05 -10.10
N TYR A 77 4.29 -5.15 -10.64
CA TYR A 77 4.77 -3.98 -11.39
C TYR A 77 5.40 -2.92 -10.47
N ILE A 78 4.76 -2.62 -9.34
CA ILE A 78 5.25 -1.62 -8.38
C ILE A 78 6.64 -2.00 -7.87
N ARG A 79 6.88 -3.26 -7.51
CA ARG A 79 8.17 -3.73 -7.00
C ARG A 79 9.32 -3.66 -8.01
N ARG A 80 9.02 -3.56 -9.30
CA ARG A 80 10.03 -3.37 -10.37
C ARG A 80 10.55 -1.93 -10.41
N SER A 81 9.78 -0.96 -9.89
CA SER A 81 10.20 0.43 -9.79
C SER A 81 11.09 0.63 -8.56
N HIS A 82 12.38 0.88 -8.79
CA HIS A 82 13.32 1.20 -7.71
C HIS A 82 12.87 2.43 -6.90
N VAL A 83 12.31 3.44 -7.58
CA VAL A 83 11.82 4.67 -6.94
C VAL A 83 10.65 4.39 -6.01
N ALA A 84 9.70 3.53 -6.43
CA ALA A 84 8.57 3.15 -5.58
C ALA A 84 9.01 2.33 -4.35
N VAL A 85 9.92 1.39 -4.53
CA VAL A 85 10.48 0.59 -3.43
C VAL A 85 11.23 1.46 -2.44
N GLU A 86 12.04 2.40 -2.94
CA GLU A 86 12.80 3.33 -2.10
C GLU A 86 11.88 4.29 -1.34
N LEU A 87 10.81 4.79 -1.97
CA LEU A 87 9.78 5.60 -1.28
C LEU A 87 9.21 4.86 -0.07
N VAL A 88 8.84 3.58 -0.24
CA VAL A 88 8.29 2.76 0.86
C VAL A 88 9.33 2.57 1.97
N ASN A 89 10.59 2.33 1.61
CA ASN A 89 11.68 2.20 2.57
C ASN A 89 11.88 3.50 3.36
N GLN A 90 11.93 4.65 2.69
CA GLN A 90 12.08 5.98 3.33
C GLN A 90 10.91 6.30 4.25
N MET A 91 9.66 6.05 3.82
CA MET A 91 8.47 6.22 4.65
C MET A 91 8.55 5.37 5.92
N ASN A 92 8.97 4.11 5.79
CA ASN A 92 9.17 3.24 6.94
C ASN A 92 10.29 3.72 7.88
N ALA A 93 11.43 4.13 7.34
CA ALA A 93 12.56 4.66 8.12
C ALA A 93 12.16 5.93 8.90
N ALA A 94 11.35 6.78 8.29
CA ALA A 94 10.78 7.99 8.91
C ALA A 94 9.61 7.68 9.88
N ARG A 95 9.29 6.41 10.12
CA ARG A 95 8.17 5.94 10.95
C ARG A 95 6.79 6.42 10.49
N LYS A 96 6.65 6.84 9.26
CA LYS A 96 5.37 7.17 8.64
C LYS A 96 4.57 5.90 8.36
N THR A 97 3.25 6.01 8.25
CA THR A 97 2.39 4.85 8.03
C THR A 97 2.70 4.19 6.68
N VAL A 98 3.02 2.90 6.72
CA VAL A 98 3.11 2.03 5.54
C VAL A 98 1.96 1.03 5.62
N ALA A 99 1.03 1.11 4.69
CA ALA A 99 -0.17 0.27 4.67
C ALA A 99 -0.21 -0.57 3.39
N ALA A 100 -0.35 -1.90 3.51
CA ALA A 100 -0.42 -2.80 2.38
C ALA A 100 -1.55 -3.82 2.55
N VAL A 101 -2.24 -4.12 1.47
CA VAL A 101 -3.31 -5.12 1.46
C VAL A 101 -3.05 -6.18 0.39
N CYS A 102 -3.50 -7.42 0.66
CA CYS A 102 -3.50 -8.52 -0.29
C CYS A 102 -2.07 -8.89 -0.74
N HIS A 103 -1.80 -8.81 -2.05
CA HIS A 103 -0.46 -9.02 -2.64
C HIS A 103 0.48 -7.81 -2.46
N GLY A 104 0.01 -6.70 -1.90
CA GLY A 104 0.84 -5.53 -1.60
C GLY A 104 2.06 -5.83 -0.73
N GLY A 105 2.01 -6.93 0.03
CA GLY A 105 3.13 -7.44 0.82
C GLY A 105 4.41 -7.72 0.02
N TRP A 106 4.31 -8.02 -1.27
CA TRP A 106 5.49 -8.19 -2.13
C TRP A 106 6.35 -6.93 -2.23
N VAL A 107 5.71 -5.77 -2.22
CA VAL A 107 6.45 -4.48 -2.23
C VAL A 107 7.17 -4.27 -0.89
N LEU A 108 6.54 -4.66 0.23
CA LEU A 108 7.15 -4.61 1.55
C LEU A 108 8.39 -5.51 1.65
N ALA A 109 8.32 -6.71 1.04
CA ALA A 109 9.45 -7.63 0.96
C ALA A 109 10.60 -7.02 0.16
N SER A 110 10.28 -6.42 -1.01
CA SER A 110 11.28 -5.74 -1.86
C SER A 110 11.90 -4.51 -1.19
N ALA A 111 11.12 -3.78 -0.37
CA ALA A 111 11.61 -2.65 0.43
C ALA A 111 12.42 -3.10 1.66
N ASN A 112 12.54 -4.41 1.90
CA ASN A 112 13.30 -5.00 3.02
C ASN A 112 12.87 -4.50 4.41
N ILE A 113 11.56 -4.28 4.61
CA ILE A 113 11.01 -3.73 5.86
C ILE A 113 10.25 -4.75 6.71
N LEU A 114 10.26 -6.03 6.33
CA LEU A 114 9.49 -7.09 6.99
C LEU A 114 10.24 -7.83 8.10
N ARG A 115 11.57 -7.79 8.12
CA ARG A 115 12.38 -8.53 9.09
C ARG A 115 12.02 -8.16 10.54
N GLY A 116 11.58 -9.17 11.31
CA GLY A 116 11.18 -9.00 12.70
C GLY A 116 9.85 -8.25 12.89
N ARG A 117 9.04 -8.12 11.83
CA ARG A 117 7.74 -7.46 11.89
C ARG A 117 6.60 -8.49 11.93
N GLN A 118 5.52 -8.14 12.61
CA GLN A 118 4.26 -8.86 12.51
C GLN A 118 3.49 -8.36 11.29
N CYS A 119 2.89 -9.27 10.54
CA CYS A 119 2.08 -8.90 9.38
C CYS A 119 1.02 -9.95 9.04
N THR A 120 0.13 -9.57 8.15
CA THR A 120 -0.75 -10.44 7.38
C THR A 120 -0.65 -10.09 5.90
N SER A 121 -1.26 -10.89 5.06
CA SER A 121 -1.35 -10.69 3.61
C SER A 121 -2.42 -11.59 3.03
N PHE A 122 -2.65 -11.50 1.72
CA PHE A 122 -3.34 -12.59 1.03
C PHE A 122 -2.57 -13.91 1.24
N PHE A 123 -3.29 -14.98 1.52
CA PHE A 123 -2.67 -16.24 1.98
C PHE A 123 -1.67 -16.83 0.99
N ALA A 124 -1.87 -16.60 -0.33
CA ALA A 124 -1.00 -17.15 -1.37
C ALA A 124 0.45 -16.64 -1.31
N ILE A 125 0.69 -15.48 -0.68
CA ILE A 125 2.04 -14.92 -0.50
C ILE A 125 2.56 -15.05 0.94
N LYS A 126 1.91 -15.88 1.76
CA LYS A 126 2.33 -16.14 3.14
C LYS A 126 3.80 -16.52 3.24
N ASP A 127 4.23 -17.45 2.39
CA ASP A 127 5.60 -17.96 2.42
C ASP A 127 6.61 -16.88 2.02
N ASP A 128 6.25 -16.00 1.08
CA ASP A 128 7.09 -14.85 0.69
C ASP A 128 7.29 -13.89 1.87
N MET A 129 6.23 -13.63 2.64
CA MET A 129 6.30 -12.77 3.83
C MET A 129 7.17 -13.37 4.91
N ILE A 130 7.03 -14.67 5.17
CA ILE A 130 7.85 -15.42 6.15
C ILE A 130 9.31 -15.44 5.70
N ASN A 131 9.58 -15.74 4.43
CA ASN A 131 10.93 -15.76 3.88
C ASN A 131 11.60 -14.37 3.91
N ALA A 132 10.81 -13.30 3.84
CA ALA A 132 11.30 -11.93 4.06
C ALA A 132 11.55 -11.59 5.54
N GLY A 133 11.31 -12.54 6.45
CA GLY A 133 11.62 -12.42 7.88
C GLY A 133 10.46 -11.93 8.75
N ALA A 134 9.23 -11.94 8.24
CA ALA A 134 8.05 -11.54 9.01
C ALA A 134 7.48 -12.69 9.86
N SER A 135 6.81 -12.32 10.95
CA SER A 135 5.89 -13.19 11.68
C SER A 135 4.48 -13.00 11.11
N TRP A 136 4.05 -13.95 10.27
CA TRP A 136 2.77 -13.89 9.58
C TRP A 136 1.63 -14.51 10.38
N SER A 137 0.46 -13.88 10.35
CA SER A 137 -0.77 -14.44 10.93
C SER A 137 -1.98 -14.17 10.05
N ASP A 138 -2.92 -15.11 10.00
CA ASP A 138 -4.17 -14.95 9.25
C ASP A 138 -5.17 -14.13 10.08
N LYS A 139 -5.02 -12.82 10.01
CA LYS A 139 -5.90 -11.85 10.68
C LYS A 139 -6.38 -10.80 9.69
N GLU A 140 -7.57 -10.30 9.91
CA GLU A 140 -8.20 -9.24 9.10
C GLU A 140 -7.29 -8.02 8.94
N VAL A 141 -6.68 -7.57 10.05
CA VAL A 141 -5.69 -6.49 10.09
C VAL A 141 -4.62 -6.83 11.11
N VAL A 142 -3.37 -6.58 10.74
CA VAL A 142 -2.23 -6.61 11.67
C VAL A 142 -1.59 -5.24 11.68
N ILE A 143 -1.42 -4.68 12.87
CA ILE A 143 -0.72 -3.41 13.10
C ILE A 143 0.55 -3.73 13.89
N ASP A 144 1.69 -3.39 13.33
CA ASP A 144 2.98 -3.44 14.00
C ASP A 144 3.67 -2.08 13.85
N ARG A 145 3.62 -1.27 14.91
CA ARG A 145 4.15 0.10 14.90
C ARG A 145 3.52 0.92 13.76
N ASN A 146 4.30 1.33 12.78
CA ASN A 146 3.86 2.11 11.61
C ASN A 146 3.42 1.24 10.42
N LEU A 147 3.53 -0.09 10.51
CA LEU A 147 3.13 -1.01 9.45
C LEU A 147 1.70 -1.52 9.71
N ILE A 148 0.83 -1.37 8.72
CA ILE A 148 -0.55 -1.86 8.73
C ILE A 148 -0.72 -2.79 7.54
N THR A 149 -1.12 -4.04 7.79
CA THR A 149 -1.34 -5.03 6.73
C THR A 149 -2.72 -5.65 6.83
N SER A 150 -3.27 -6.07 5.69
CA SER A 150 -4.58 -6.69 5.55
C SER A 150 -4.58 -7.73 4.43
N ARG A 151 -5.64 -8.54 4.29
CA ARG A 151 -5.61 -9.74 3.46
C ARG A 151 -6.29 -9.61 2.09
N LYS A 152 -7.43 -8.94 2.04
CA LYS A 152 -8.34 -9.02 0.89
C LYS A 152 -9.40 -7.90 0.92
N PRO A 153 -10.19 -7.72 -0.15
CA PRO A 153 -11.17 -6.63 -0.22
C PRO A 153 -12.19 -6.59 0.91
N GLU A 154 -12.62 -7.74 1.43
CA GLU A 154 -13.59 -7.79 2.53
C GLU A 154 -13.06 -7.18 3.82
N ASP A 155 -11.75 -7.13 3.97
CA ASP A 155 -11.07 -6.55 5.15
C ASP A 155 -10.86 -5.03 5.05
N LEU A 156 -11.14 -4.40 3.90
CA LEU A 156 -10.87 -2.98 3.64
C LEU A 156 -11.51 -2.01 4.64
N PRO A 157 -12.73 -2.24 5.17
CA PRO A 157 -13.27 -1.37 6.20
C PRO A 157 -12.39 -1.33 7.45
N ALA A 158 -11.96 -2.48 7.95
CA ALA A 158 -11.08 -2.57 9.12
C ALA A 158 -9.68 -2.00 8.82
N PHE A 159 -9.14 -2.28 7.63
CA PHE A 159 -7.87 -1.74 7.15
C PHE A 159 -7.87 -0.20 7.14
N CYS A 160 -8.87 0.41 6.54
CA CYS A 160 -8.98 1.88 6.50
C CYS A 160 -9.22 2.49 7.88
N GLN A 161 -10.01 1.82 8.74
CA GLN A 161 -10.17 2.25 10.14
C GLN A 161 -8.82 2.24 10.89
N ALA A 162 -7.99 1.22 10.66
CA ALA A 162 -6.67 1.15 11.26
C ALA A 162 -5.78 2.32 10.81
N ILE A 163 -5.77 2.63 9.50
CA ILE A 163 -5.03 3.77 8.95
C ILE A 163 -5.50 5.09 9.59
N LEU A 164 -6.81 5.29 9.67
CA LEU A 164 -7.39 6.53 10.23
C LEU A 164 -7.11 6.72 11.72
N LYS A 165 -6.99 5.62 12.47
CA LYS A 165 -6.68 5.63 13.91
C LYS A 165 -5.18 5.76 14.20
N GLN A 166 -4.32 5.53 13.19
CA GLN A 166 -2.89 5.61 13.38
C GLN A 166 -2.47 7.04 13.74
N GLN A 167 -2.03 7.19 14.97
CA GLN A 167 -1.42 8.44 15.47
C GLN A 167 0.10 8.25 15.41
N LEU A 168 0.75 9.00 14.58
CA LEU A 168 2.22 9.06 14.45
C LEU A 168 2.73 10.33 15.14
#